data_3c9dbc89e2bc943f04610666c7995af6
#
_entry.id   3c9dbc89e2bc943f04610666c7995af6
#
_cell.length_a   1.000
_cell.length_b   1.000
_cell.length_c   1.000
_cell.angle_alpha   90.00
_cell.angle_beta   90.00
_cell.angle_gamma   90.00
#
_symmetry.space_group_name_H-M   'P 1'
#
loop_
_entity.id
_entity.type
_entity.pdbx_description
1 polymer ?
#
loop_
_entity_poly.entity_id
_entity_poly.type
_entity_poly.pdbx_seq_one_letter_code
_entity_poly.pdbx_strand_id
1 'polypeptide(L)'
;DQNLVESDEEARRVAAVSGGSLVMAAQLIDPQMRELRQILRNWLRSSTAGGIDLAKKIVELADQVQTPGLDQRAVARWSVRFLVEAINDWVRLDCRPQDASDPSLADVAAWTQSSAVQGMDRIDLATDCIEPLLALDGSLEQNVPVPLALEAGLCEVARLWQHR
;
A
#
# COMPACT_ATOMS: atom_id res chain seq x y z
N ASP A 1 -14.73 -3.28 27.19
CA ASP A 1 -14.41 -2.23 26.22
C ASP A 1 -12.94 -2.36 25.85
N GLN A 2 -12.65 -3.11 24.80
CA GLN A 2 -11.31 -3.11 24.20
C GLN A 2 -11.22 -1.88 23.31
N ASN A 3 -10.41 -0.90 23.72
CA ASN A 3 -10.03 0.20 22.84
C ASN A 3 -9.14 -0.40 21.72
N LEU A 4 -9.77 -0.89 20.68
CA LEU A 4 -9.11 -1.56 19.55
C LEU A 4 -8.35 -0.57 18.66
N VAL A 5 -8.50 0.75 18.87
CA VAL A 5 -7.97 1.81 18.01
C VAL A 5 -7.42 2.92 18.89
N GLU A 6 -6.23 3.41 18.59
CA GLU A 6 -5.52 4.42 19.42
C GLU A 6 -6.04 5.84 19.19
N SER A 7 -6.79 6.10 18.09
CA SER A 7 -7.37 7.42 17.80
C SER A 7 -8.66 7.33 16.99
N ASP A 8 -9.53 8.35 17.12
CA ASP A 8 -10.75 8.49 16.31
C ASP A 8 -10.46 8.57 14.80
N GLU A 9 -9.30 9.07 14.43
CA GLU A 9 -8.84 9.19 13.06
C GLU A 9 -8.53 7.82 12.47
N GLU A 10 -7.80 6.98 13.21
CA GLU A 10 -7.52 5.61 12.82
C GLU A 10 -8.81 4.80 12.70
N ALA A 11 -9.76 5.00 13.64
CA ALA A 11 -11.09 4.39 13.58
C ALA A 11 -11.83 4.75 12.29
N ARG A 12 -11.84 6.03 11.90
CA ARG A 12 -12.50 6.49 10.66
C ARG A 12 -11.83 5.90 9.42
N ARG A 13 -10.49 5.84 9.38
CA ARG A 13 -9.72 5.26 8.27
C ARG A 13 -10.02 3.77 8.13
N VAL A 14 -9.94 3.03 9.23
CA VAL A 14 -10.28 1.60 9.25
C VAL A 14 -11.71 1.37 8.80
N ALA A 15 -12.66 2.16 9.26
CA ALA A 15 -14.06 2.07 8.84
C ALA A 15 -14.24 2.33 7.34
N ALA A 16 -13.54 3.33 6.79
CA ALA A 16 -13.60 3.66 5.36
C ALA A 16 -13.03 2.54 4.48
N VAL A 17 -11.87 1.98 4.84
CA VAL A 17 -11.19 0.93 4.07
C VAL A 17 -11.87 -0.43 4.23
N SER A 18 -12.45 -0.71 5.41
CA SER A 18 -13.13 -2.00 5.68
C SER A 18 -14.49 -2.13 5.00
N GLY A 19 -15.04 -1.04 4.43
CA GLY A 19 -16.37 -1.06 3.80
C GLY A 19 -17.48 -1.55 4.73
N GLY A 20 -17.32 -1.38 6.05
CA GLY A 20 -18.25 -1.85 7.08
C GLY A 20 -18.04 -3.31 7.51
N SER A 21 -17.04 -4.03 6.99
CA SER A 21 -16.70 -5.38 7.43
C SER A 21 -15.89 -5.35 8.72
N LEU A 22 -16.43 -5.89 9.80
CA LEU A 22 -15.72 -6.01 11.08
C LEU A 22 -14.49 -6.92 10.99
N VAL A 23 -14.53 -7.95 10.15
CA VAL A 23 -13.38 -8.86 9.93
C VAL A 23 -12.24 -8.10 9.26
N MET A 24 -12.54 -7.34 8.21
CA MET A 24 -11.53 -6.50 7.56
C MET A 24 -11.01 -5.40 8.49
N ALA A 25 -11.89 -4.80 9.29
CA ALA A 25 -11.48 -3.80 10.29
C ALA A 25 -10.51 -4.40 11.31
N ALA A 26 -10.79 -5.60 11.84
CA ALA A 26 -9.91 -6.30 12.77
C ALA A 26 -8.54 -6.61 12.16
N GLN A 27 -8.49 -7.02 10.89
CA GLN A 27 -7.24 -7.24 10.16
C GLN A 27 -6.42 -5.95 9.99
N LEU A 28 -7.07 -4.83 9.70
CA LEU A 28 -6.41 -3.53 9.52
C LEU A 28 -5.83 -2.94 10.82
N ILE A 29 -6.37 -3.34 11.98
CA ILE A 29 -5.89 -2.92 13.31
C ILE A 29 -4.64 -3.71 13.74
N ASP A 30 -4.38 -4.86 13.12
CA ASP A 30 -3.22 -5.69 13.42
C ASP A 30 -1.91 -4.89 13.32
N PRO A 31 -1.02 -4.95 14.33
CA PRO A 31 0.25 -4.20 14.32
C PRO A 31 1.13 -4.51 13.12
N GLN A 32 1.19 -5.77 12.67
CA GLN A 32 1.95 -6.16 11.49
C GLN A 32 1.38 -5.57 10.21
N MET A 33 0.05 -5.41 10.12
CA MET A 33 -0.57 -4.74 8.98
C MET A 33 -0.29 -3.24 8.95
N ARG A 34 -0.18 -2.59 10.12
CA ARG A 34 0.29 -1.20 10.23
C ARG A 34 1.75 -1.07 9.80
N GLU A 35 2.61 -1.98 10.26
CA GLU A 35 4.01 -2.05 9.84
C GLU A 35 4.15 -2.26 8.34
N LEU A 36 3.41 -3.21 7.77
CA LEU A 36 3.35 -3.45 6.34
C LEU A 36 3.02 -2.17 5.56
N ARG A 37 1.97 -1.46 5.96
CA ARG A 37 1.57 -0.21 5.32
C ARG A 37 2.68 0.84 5.34
N GLN A 38 3.39 0.95 6.47
CA GLN A 38 4.52 1.89 6.59
C GLN A 38 5.70 1.48 5.72
N ILE A 39 6.03 0.19 5.64
CA ILE A 39 7.07 -0.34 4.75
C ILE A 39 6.76 0.01 3.30
N LEU A 40 5.52 -0.20 2.85
CA LEU A 40 5.09 0.07 1.48
C LEU A 40 5.15 1.57 1.13
N ARG A 41 4.70 2.43 2.03
CA ARG A 41 4.81 3.88 1.87
C ARG A 41 6.27 4.35 1.80
N ASN A 42 7.12 3.83 2.67
CA ASN A 42 8.55 4.16 2.66
C ASN A 42 9.23 3.66 1.37
N TRP A 43 8.82 2.51 0.85
CA TRP A 43 9.31 1.99 -0.42
C TRP A 43 8.94 2.90 -1.60
N LEU A 44 7.69 3.36 -1.70
CA LEU A 44 7.26 4.32 -2.72
C LEU A 44 8.03 5.67 -2.62
N ARG A 45 8.43 6.08 -1.41
CA ARG A 45 9.24 7.29 -1.21
C ARG A 45 10.71 7.13 -1.63
N SER A 46 11.18 5.88 -1.66
CA SER A 46 12.57 5.58 -1.98
C SER A 46 12.74 5.40 -3.49
N SER A 47 13.56 6.21 -4.11
CA SER A 47 13.88 6.08 -5.54
C SER A 47 14.81 4.91 -5.89
N THR A 48 15.32 4.19 -4.87
CA THR A 48 16.36 3.16 -5.07
C THR A 48 15.96 1.76 -4.59
N ALA A 49 14.81 1.61 -3.95
CA ALA A 49 14.41 0.33 -3.37
C ALA A 49 13.91 -0.67 -4.43
N GLY A 50 14.55 -1.82 -4.52
CA GLY A 50 14.21 -2.87 -5.48
C GLY A 50 12.90 -3.58 -5.15
N GLY A 51 12.19 -4.06 -6.19
CA GLY A 51 10.95 -4.83 -6.03
C GLY A 51 11.18 -6.18 -5.33
N ILE A 52 12.31 -6.84 -5.59
CA ILE A 52 12.69 -8.12 -4.95
C ILE A 52 12.85 -7.97 -3.43
N ASP A 53 13.52 -6.91 -2.98
CA ASP A 53 13.74 -6.68 -1.55
C ASP A 53 12.43 -6.40 -0.83
N LEU A 54 11.51 -5.67 -1.48
CA LEU A 54 10.18 -5.47 -0.95
C LEU A 54 9.38 -6.78 -0.89
N ALA A 55 9.42 -7.60 -1.95
CA ALA A 55 8.75 -8.91 -1.98
C ALA A 55 9.19 -9.80 -0.81
N LYS A 56 10.51 -9.89 -0.56
CA LYS A 56 11.06 -10.64 0.58
C LYS A 56 10.55 -10.13 1.92
N LYS A 57 10.55 -8.81 2.13
CA LYS A 57 10.03 -8.20 3.37
C LYS A 57 8.55 -8.50 3.60
N ILE A 58 7.74 -8.47 2.54
CA ILE A 58 6.31 -8.81 2.64
C ILE A 58 6.13 -10.28 3.06
N VAL A 59 6.90 -11.19 2.46
CA VAL A 59 6.86 -12.63 2.81
C VAL A 59 7.29 -12.86 4.25
N GLU A 60 8.43 -12.28 4.66
CA GLU A 60 8.94 -12.38 6.04
C GLU A 60 7.93 -11.85 7.07
N LEU A 61 7.27 -10.74 6.77
CA LEU A 61 6.26 -10.17 7.65
C LEU A 61 5.00 -11.05 7.67
N ALA A 62 4.59 -11.60 6.54
CA ALA A 62 3.44 -12.50 6.46
C ALA A 62 3.63 -13.77 7.31
N ASP A 63 4.87 -14.29 7.39
CA ASP A 63 5.19 -15.45 8.23
C ASP A 63 5.11 -15.14 9.74
N GLN A 64 5.14 -13.87 10.13
CA GLN A 64 5.04 -13.41 11.52
C GLN A 64 3.60 -13.09 11.94
N VAL A 65 2.69 -12.90 10.98
CA VAL A 65 1.29 -12.57 11.27
C VAL A 65 0.58 -13.79 11.88
N GLN A 66 -0.03 -13.59 13.05
CA GLN A 66 -0.77 -14.65 13.75
C GLN A 66 -2.29 -14.43 13.72
N THR A 67 -2.75 -13.33 13.12
CA THR A 67 -4.15 -12.99 13.07
C THR A 67 -4.92 -13.95 12.14
N PRO A 68 -6.00 -14.60 12.61
CA PRO A 68 -6.79 -15.51 11.79
C PRO A 68 -7.27 -14.86 10.48
N GLY A 69 -7.08 -15.57 9.37
CA GLY A 69 -7.46 -15.09 8.03
C GLY A 69 -6.43 -14.16 7.35
N LEU A 70 -5.30 -13.90 8.00
CA LEU A 70 -4.14 -13.22 7.40
C LEU A 70 -3.04 -14.25 7.08
N ASP A 71 -3.31 -15.14 6.16
CA ASP A 71 -2.28 -16.00 5.57
C ASP A 71 -1.36 -15.18 4.64
N GLN A 72 -0.28 -15.81 4.17
CA GLN A 72 0.70 -15.17 3.29
C GLN A 72 0.05 -14.54 2.04
N ARG A 73 -0.99 -15.19 1.48
CA ARG A 73 -1.71 -14.69 0.32
C ARG A 73 -2.58 -13.48 0.65
N ALA A 74 -3.27 -13.50 1.79
CA ALA A 74 -4.06 -12.37 2.26
C ALA A 74 -3.17 -11.16 2.53
N VAL A 75 -2.01 -11.33 3.17
CA VAL A 75 -1.03 -10.25 3.41
C VAL A 75 -0.50 -9.70 2.09
N ALA A 76 -0.19 -10.56 1.10
CA ALA A 76 0.23 -10.11 -0.23
C ALA A 76 -0.87 -9.28 -0.93
N ARG A 77 -2.14 -9.69 -0.84
CA ARG A 77 -3.27 -8.91 -1.40
C ARG A 77 -3.48 -7.59 -0.67
N TRP A 78 -3.29 -7.55 0.65
CA TRP A 78 -3.30 -6.30 1.40
C TRP A 78 -2.17 -5.37 0.97
N SER A 79 -0.99 -5.91 0.66
CA SER A 79 0.13 -5.12 0.14
C SER A 79 -0.23 -4.41 -1.15
N VAL A 80 -0.90 -5.10 -2.08
CA VAL A 80 -1.40 -4.50 -3.33
C VAL A 80 -2.38 -3.36 -3.03
N ARG A 81 -3.37 -3.60 -2.15
CA ARG A 81 -4.36 -2.57 -1.78
C ARG A 81 -3.73 -1.34 -1.16
N PHE A 82 -2.77 -1.52 -0.26
CA PHE A 82 -2.07 -0.40 0.38
C PHE A 82 -1.19 0.39 -0.60
N LEU A 83 -0.58 -0.28 -1.59
CA LEU A 83 0.16 0.41 -2.65
C LEU A 83 -0.78 1.23 -3.54
N VAL A 84 -1.89 0.65 -3.97
CA VAL A 84 -2.92 1.36 -4.75
C VAL A 84 -3.47 2.56 -3.96
N GLU A 85 -3.78 2.38 -2.67
CA GLU A 85 -4.22 3.46 -1.79
C GLU A 85 -3.19 4.59 -1.72
N ALA A 86 -1.92 4.27 -1.49
CA ALA A 86 -0.86 5.27 -1.37
C ALA A 86 -0.63 6.04 -2.70
N ILE A 87 -0.71 5.35 -3.84
CA ILE A 87 -0.64 5.98 -5.17
C ILE A 87 -1.84 6.89 -5.40
N ASN A 88 -3.05 6.45 -5.06
CA ASN A 88 -4.25 7.28 -5.17
C ASN A 88 -4.19 8.52 -4.28
N ASP A 89 -3.73 8.37 -3.02
CA ASP A 89 -3.55 9.49 -2.11
C ASP A 89 -2.56 10.51 -2.68
N TRP A 90 -1.48 10.03 -3.30
CA TRP A 90 -0.47 10.86 -3.94
C TRP A 90 -1.04 11.67 -5.12
N VAL A 91 -1.84 11.05 -6.00
CA VAL A 91 -2.54 11.74 -7.10
C VAL A 91 -3.61 12.70 -6.56
N ARG A 92 -4.37 12.28 -5.53
CA ARG A 92 -5.40 13.10 -4.91
C ARG A 92 -4.85 14.42 -4.38
N LEU A 93 -3.70 14.38 -3.72
CA LEU A 93 -3.05 15.58 -3.19
C LEU A 93 -2.56 16.53 -4.28
N ASP A 94 -2.20 16.03 -5.45
CA ASP A 94 -1.88 16.88 -6.61
C ASP A 94 -3.12 17.58 -7.16
N CYS A 95 -4.23 16.86 -7.27
CA CYS A 95 -5.51 17.40 -7.76
C CYS A 95 -6.21 18.29 -6.72
N ARG A 96 -5.97 18.06 -5.42
CA ARG A 96 -6.62 18.75 -4.30
C ARG A 96 -5.60 19.10 -3.22
N PRO A 97 -4.74 20.12 -3.44
CA PRO A 97 -3.71 20.51 -2.48
C PRO A 97 -4.25 20.90 -1.10
N GLN A 98 -5.51 21.35 -1.01
CA GLN A 98 -6.18 21.66 0.26
C GLN A 98 -6.31 20.43 1.18
N ASP A 99 -6.35 19.21 0.62
CA ASP A 99 -6.43 17.97 1.40
C ASP A 99 -5.10 17.67 2.12
N ALA A 100 -4.02 18.40 1.83
CA ALA A 100 -2.72 18.25 2.51
C ALA A 100 -2.77 18.60 4.01
N SER A 101 -3.82 19.30 4.46
CA SER A 101 -4.07 19.56 5.88
C SER A 101 -4.72 18.39 6.62
N ASP A 102 -5.14 17.34 5.92
CA ASP A 102 -5.67 16.11 6.52
C ASP A 102 -4.50 15.34 7.18
N PRO A 103 -4.53 15.15 8.52
CA PRO A 103 -3.47 14.44 9.23
C PRO A 103 -3.23 13.03 8.69
N SER A 104 -4.27 12.39 8.16
CA SER A 104 -4.18 11.04 7.57
C SER A 104 -3.32 10.98 6.31
N LEU A 105 -3.12 12.12 5.66
CA LEU A 105 -2.33 12.28 4.43
C LEU A 105 -0.99 12.98 4.66
N ALA A 106 -0.63 13.33 5.91
CA ALA A 106 0.56 14.11 6.22
C ALA A 106 1.85 13.50 5.62
N ASP A 107 2.02 12.19 5.74
CA ASP A 107 3.17 11.47 5.19
C ASP A 107 3.22 11.56 3.66
N VAL A 108 2.06 11.44 3.01
CA VAL A 108 1.94 11.51 1.55
C VAL A 108 2.11 12.95 1.09
N ALA A 109 1.61 13.93 1.84
CA ALA A 109 1.77 15.35 1.54
C ALA A 109 3.25 15.77 1.53
N ALA A 110 4.03 15.33 2.53
CA ALA A 110 5.46 15.60 2.59
C ALA A 110 6.20 14.98 1.38
N TRP A 111 5.81 13.78 0.98
CA TRP A 111 6.36 13.12 -0.20
C TRP A 111 5.94 13.82 -1.50
N THR A 112 4.67 14.21 -1.64
CA THR A 112 4.17 14.93 -2.81
C THR A 112 4.94 16.22 -3.09
N GLN A 113 5.28 16.97 -2.03
CA GLN A 113 6.05 18.22 -2.14
C GLN A 113 7.50 17.98 -2.58
N SER A 114 8.09 16.83 -2.27
CA SER A 114 9.47 16.47 -2.64
C SER A 114 9.58 15.78 -3.99
N SER A 115 8.48 15.39 -4.62
CA SER A 115 8.47 14.68 -5.89
C SER A 115 8.78 15.63 -7.06
N ALA A 116 9.65 15.18 -7.97
CA ALA A 116 9.92 15.89 -9.21
C ALA A 116 8.79 15.74 -10.25
N VAL A 117 7.95 14.72 -10.11
CA VAL A 117 6.82 14.44 -11.00
C VAL A 117 5.61 15.26 -10.58
N GLN A 118 4.98 15.98 -11.51
CA GLN A 118 3.84 16.86 -11.25
C GLN A 118 2.78 16.79 -12.35
N GLY A 119 1.54 17.12 -12.01
CA GLY A 119 0.45 17.28 -12.97
C GLY A 119 0.08 16.01 -13.71
N MET A 120 -0.09 16.11 -15.04
CA MET A 120 -0.50 14.98 -15.90
C MET A 120 0.49 13.82 -15.86
N ASP A 121 1.80 14.10 -15.81
CA ASP A 121 2.83 13.05 -15.72
C ASP A 121 2.67 12.19 -14.46
N ARG A 122 2.13 12.78 -13.38
CA ARG A 122 1.83 12.06 -12.14
C ARG A 122 0.65 11.10 -12.31
N ILE A 123 -0.39 11.53 -13.03
CA ILE A 123 -1.56 10.69 -13.31
C ILE A 123 -1.17 9.52 -14.22
N ASP A 124 -0.37 9.80 -15.25
CA ASP A 124 0.12 8.78 -16.17
C ASP A 124 0.97 7.74 -15.42
N LEU A 125 1.88 8.21 -14.55
CA LEU A 125 2.67 7.34 -13.69
C LEU A 125 1.81 6.46 -12.79
N ALA A 126 0.84 7.07 -12.12
CA ALA A 126 -0.07 6.33 -11.25
C ALA A 126 -0.81 5.24 -12.03
N THR A 127 -1.29 5.57 -13.23
CA THR A 127 -1.99 4.62 -14.10
C THR A 127 -1.09 3.47 -14.50
N ASP A 128 0.14 3.77 -14.98
CA ASP A 128 1.13 2.77 -15.38
C ASP A 128 1.52 1.84 -14.21
N CYS A 129 1.56 2.35 -12.97
CA CYS A 129 1.88 1.54 -11.79
C CYS A 129 0.69 0.72 -11.27
N ILE A 130 -0.54 1.21 -11.45
CA ILE A 130 -1.75 0.49 -10.99
C ILE A 130 -1.97 -0.77 -11.85
N GLU A 131 -1.72 -0.73 -13.15
CA GLU A 131 -1.92 -1.88 -14.03
C GLU A 131 -1.15 -3.15 -13.58
N PRO A 132 0.18 -3.12 -13.35
CA PRO A 132 0.91 -4.28 -12.82
C PRO A 132 0.49 -4.67 -11.40
N LEU A 133 0.01 -3.75 -10.57
CA LEU A 133 -0.55 -4.07 -9.26
C LEU A 133 -1.86 -4.87 -9.38
N LEU A 134 -2.74 -4.52 -10.32
CA LEU A 134 -3.96 -5.28 -10.59
C LEU A 134 -3.64 -6.66 -11.19
N ALA A 135 -2.65 -6.76 -12.08
CA ALA A 135 -2.17 -8.03 -12.62
C ALA A 135 -1.58 -8.92 -11.52
N LEU A 136 -0.87 -8.34 -10.56
CA LEU A 136 -0.37 -9.03 -9.37
C LEU A 136 -1.52 -9.59 -8.51
N ASP A 137 -2.54 -8.79 -8.21
CA ASP A 137 -3.72 -9.27 -7.45
C ASP A 137 -4.41 -10.42 -8.17
N GLY A 138 -4.59 -10.32 -9.49
CA GLY A 138 -5.13 -11.40 -10.32
C GLY A 138 -4.28 -12.68 -10.29
N SER A 139 -2.95 -12.57 -10.30
CA SER A 139 -2.04 -13.71 -10.17
C SER A 139 -2.16 -14.39 -8.81
N LEU A 140 -2.33 -13.60 -7.75
CA LEU A 140 -2.58 -14.11 -6.40
C LEU A 140 -3.93 -14.85 -6.32
N GLU A 141 -4.96 -14.43 -7.05
CA GLU A 141 -6.23 -15.16 -7.14
C GLU A 141 -6.11 -16.49 -7.89
N GLN A 142 -5.25 -16.56 -8.90
CA GLN A 142 -5.02 -17.75 -9.73
C GLN A 142 -4.08 -18.80 -9.09
N ASN A 143 -3.80 -18.69 -7.79
CA ASN A 143 -2.94 -19.62 -7.05
C ASN A 143 -1.47 -19.65 -7.53
N VAL A 144 -0.98 -18.61 -8.17
CA VAL A 144 0.47 -18.45 -8.40
C VAL A 144 1.20 -18.43 -7.04
N PRO A 145 2.38 -19.03 -6.90
CA PRO A 145 3.16 -18.95 -5.67
C PRO A 145 3.41 -17.50 -5.26
N VAL A 146 3.06 -17.17 -4.00
CA VAL A 146 3.07 -15.79 -3.50
C VAL A 146 4.40 -15.09 -3.69
N PRO A 147 5.57 -15.68 -3.35
CA PRO A 147 6.86 -15.03 -3.55
C PRO A 147 7.10 -14.66 -5.01
N LEU A 148 6.82 -15.59 -5.93
CA LEU A 148 7.02 -15.38 -7.37
C LEU A 148 6.12 -14.27 -7.93
N ALA A 149 4.84 -14.26 -7.54
CA ALA A 149 3.89 -13.23 -7.94
C ALA A 149 4.34 -11.84 -7.44
N LEU A 150 4.73 -11.75 -6.16
CA LEU A 150 5.21 -10.50 -5.56
C LEU A 150 6.49 -10.01 -6.26
N GLU A 151 7.49 -10.89 -6.47
CA GLU A 151 8.73 -10.52 -7.15
C GLU A 151 8.45 -9.96 -8.55
N ALA A 152 7.65 -10.67 -9.36
CA ALA A 152 7.33 -10.24 -10.72
C ALA A 152 6.58 -8.88 -10.74
N GLY A 153 5.49 -8.76 -9.97
CA GLY A 153 4.68 -7.55 -9.97
C GLY A 153 5.40 -6.34 -9.37
N LEU A 154 6.09 -6.52 -8.25
CA LEU A 154 6.80 -5.41 -7.59
C LEU A 154 8.07 -4.97 -8.34
N CYS A 155 8.75 -5.86 -9.07
CA CYS A 155 9.84 -5.47 -9.96
C CYS A 155 9.33 -4.58 -11.10
N GLU A 156 8.18 -4.90 -11.67
CA GLU A 156 7.60 -4.07 -12.73
C GLU A 156 7.19 -2.68 -12.22
N VAL A 157 6.52 -2.62 -11.06
CA VAL A 157 6.19 -1.34 -10.40
C VAL A 157 7.46 -0.55 -10.09
N ALA A 158 8.51 -1.19 -9.54
CA ALA A 158 9.78 -0.55 -9.24
C ALA A 158 10.43 0.04 -10.49
N ARG A 159 10.43 -0.71 -11.59
CA ARG A 159 10.97 -0.25 -12.89
C ARG A 159 10.26 1.00 -13.38
N LEU A 160 8.94 1.01 -13.34
CA LEU A 160 8.13 2.17 -13.73
C LEU A 160 8.37 3.36 -12.80
N TRP A 161 8.45 3.11 -11.51
CA TRP A 161 8.58 4.15 -10.48
C TRP A 161 9.95 4.81 -10.43
N GLN A 162 11.02 4.10 -10.80
CA GLN A 162 12.41 4.59 -10.75
C GLN A 162 12.86 5.34 -12.01
N HIS A 163 12.18 5.15 -13.14
CA HIS A 163 12.58 5.75 -14.42
C HIS A 163 12.06 7.18 -14.64
N ARG A 164 11.87 7.97 -13.55
CA ARG A 164 11.29 9.32 -13.63
C ARG A 164 12.02 10.39 -12.87
#